data_441b018ece2672f2bc8645bb4e19aeee
#
_entry.id   441b018ece2672f2bc8645bb4e19aeee
#
_cell.length_a   1.000
_cell.length_b   1.000
_cell.length_c   1.000
_cell.angle_alpha   90.00
_cell.angle_beta   90.00
_cell.angle_gamma   90.00
#
_symmetry.space_group_name_H-M   'P 1'
#
loop_
_entity.id
_entity.type
_entity.pdbx_description
1 polymer ?
#
loop_
_entity_poly.entity_id
_entity_poly.type
_entity_poly.pdbx_seq_one_letter_code
_entity_poly.pdbx_strand_id
1 'polypeptide(L)'
;MRFSDIVSTGWGGTRHIYNGIPTGTTYDIHLDDRQKRRPMTIRTRRKAVYSTIVDTIWQMAGIAILTRLLEGLRAGERYVVGGSMVSDEGIHISRKKLFKDPEVVFFPWRQVSVVRQQGNCIIHGERGFSECLPYNENNNTHIIDYAIEMALQNGLTRLSDMLQPAAQ
;
A
#
# COMPACT_ATOMS: atom_id res chain seq x y z
N MET A 1 -20.44 -0.84 -9.93
CA MET A 1 -19.56 -1.24 -8.81
C MET A 1 -20.15 -0.66 -7.54
N ARG A 2 -20.36 -1.47 -6.52
CA ARG A 2 -20.74 -0.99 -5.16
C ARG A 2 -19.46 -0.86 -4.34
N PHE A 3 -19.41 0.03 -3.36
CA PHE A 3 -18.24 0.18 -2.49
C PHE A 3 -17.90 -1.13 -1.75
N SER A 4 -18.90 -1.91 -1.36
CA SER A 4 -18.72 -3.23 -0.74
C SER A 4 -18.01 -4.26 -1.63
N ASP A 5 -18.03 -4.06 -2.94
CA ASP A 5 -17.44 -4.98 -3.91
C ASP A 5 -15.97 -4.65 -4.19
N ILE A 6 -15.50 -3.47 -3.78
CA ILE A 6 -14.12 -3.04 -3.98
C ILE A 6 -13.19 -3.90 -3.13
N VAL A 7 -12.20 -4.50 -3.77
CA VAL A 7 -11.19 -5.34 -3.10
C VAL A 7 -9.79 -4.74 -3.18
N SER A 8 -9.58 -3.82 -4.12
CA SER A 8 -8.28 -3.22 -4.33
C SER A 8 -8.45 -1.77 -4.78
N THR A 9 -7.58 -0.93 -4.26
CA THR A 9 -7.53 0.50 -4.55
C THR A 9 -6.09 0.95 -4.75
N GLY A 10 -5.91 1.92 -5.66
CA GLY A 10 -4.66 2.62 -5.82
C GLY A 10 -4.94 4.05 -6.27
N TRP A 11 -4.15 5.00 -5.82
CA TRP A 11 -4.29 6.39 -6.27
C TRP A 11 -2.98 7.14 -6.18
N GLY A 12 -2.80 8.11 -7.07
CA GLY A 12 -1.60 8.91 -7.12
C GLY A 12 -1.73 10.10 -8.05
N GLY A 13 -0.68 10.92 -8.08
CA GLY A 13 -0.59 12.06 -8.96
C GLY A 13 0.70 12.07 -9.75
N THR A 14 0.59 12.26 -11.06
CA THR A 14 1.73 12.42 -11.97
C THR A 14 1.91 13.89 -12.30
N ARG A 15 3.04 14.47 -11.88
CA ARG A 15 3.42 15.84 -12.21
C ARG A 15 4.01 15.88 -13.63
N HIS A 16 3.47 16.74 -14.47
CA HIS A 16 3.98 16.97 -15.82
C HIS A 16 4.97 18.13 -15.82
N ILE A 17 6.11 17.95 -16.48
CA ILE A 17 7.15 18.96 -16.63
C ILE A 17 7.49 19.01 -18.13
N TYR A 18 7.45 20.23 -18.71
CA TYR A 18 7.88 20.49 -20.08
C TYR A 18 9.01 21.51 -20.09
N ASN A 19 10.16 21.16 -20.63
CA ASN A 19 11.37 21.99 -20.63
C ASN A 19 11.73 22.57 -19.25
N GLY A 20 11.61 21.74 -18.18
CA GLY A 20 11.87 22.16 -16.81
C GLY A 20 10.72 22.95 -16.13
N ILE A 21 9.67 23.31 -16.87
CA ILE A 21 8.53 24.08 -16.35
C ILE A 21 7.39 23.13 -15.98
N PRO A 22 6.86 23.18 -14.73
CA PRO A 22 5.69 22.40 -14.35
C PRO A 22 4.45 22.82 -15.16
N THR A 23 3.84 21.85 -15.87
CA THR A 23 2.65 22.10 -16.70
C THR A 23 1.35 21.58 -16.08
N GLY A 24 1.43 21.00 -14.87
CA GLY A 24 0.27 20.55 -14.11
C GLY A 24 0.47 19.16 -13.51
N THR A 25 -0.58 18.67 -12.87
CA THR A 25 -0.63 17.31 -12.29
C THR A 25 -1.89 16.61 -12.77
N THR A 26 -1.75 15.37 -13.19
CA THR A 26 -2.87 14.46 -13.43
C THR A 26 -2.97 13.52 -12.26
N TYR A 27 -4.16 13.32 -11.73
CA TYR A 27 -4.47 12.42 -10.64
C TYR A 27 -5.25 11.22 -11.17
N ASP A 28 -4.80 10.03 -10.84
CA ASP A 28 -5.42 8.76 -11.22
C ASP A 28 -5.87 8.02 -9.95
N ILE A 29 -7.03 7.38 -10.03
CA ILE A 29 -7.60 6.52 -9.01
C ILE A 29 -8.01 5.22 -9.68
N HIS A 30 -7.52 4.11 -9.17
CA HIS A 30 -7.77 2.76 -9.67
C HIS A 30 -8.58 1.98 -8.64
N LEU A 31 -9.63 1.31 -9.08
CA LEU A 31 -10.51 0.51 -8.25
C LEU A 31 -10.76 -0.83 -8.92
N ASP A 32 -10.53 -1.93 -8.20
CA ASP A 32 -10.86 -3.27 -8.65
C ASP A 32 -11.97 -3.88 -7.81
N ASP A 33 -12.86 -4.65 -8.45
CA ASP A 33 -13.94 -5.37 -7.79
C ASP A 33 -13.64 -6.87 -7.63
N ARG A 34 -14.39 -7.53 -6.74
CA ARG A 34 -14.28 -8.98 -6.49
C ARG A 34 -14.51 -9.84 -7.73
N GLN A 35 -15.27 -9.35 -8.68
CA GLN A 35 -15.63 -10.10 -9.86
C GLN A 35 -14.58 -10.00 -10.96
N LYS A 36 -13.46 -9.31 -10.68
CA LYS A 36 -12.37 -9.07 -11.65
C LYS A 36 -12.87 -8.55 -12.99
N ARG A 37 -13.97 -7.82 -12.98
CA ARG A 37 -14.42 -7.06 -14.13
C ARG A 37 -13.38 -5.98 -14.41
N ARG A 38 -13.54 -5.28 -15.51
CA ARG A 38 -12.57 -4.24 -15.89
C ARG A 38 -12.32 -3.29 -14.74
N PRO A 39 -11.04 -3.03 -14.37
CA PRO A 39 -10.71 -2.07 -13.35
C PRO A 39 -11.29 -0.71 -13.72
N MET A 40 -11.86 -0.02 -12.77
CA MET A 40 -12.35 1.34 -12.96
C MET A 40 -11.20 2.32 -12.71
N THR A 41 -10.92 3.19 -13.67
CA THR A 41 -9.95 4.26 -13.54
C THR A 41 -10.66 5.59 -13.63
N ILE A 42 -10.46 6.44 -12.61
CA ILE A 42 -10.95 7.83 -12.58
C ILE A 42 -9.73 8.72 -12.75
N ARG A 43 -9.77 9.63 -13.72
CA ARG A 43 -8.69 10.57 -13.99
C ARG A 43 -9.19 12.01 -13.87
N THR A 44 -8.45 12.87 -13.17
CA THR A 44 -8.76 14.29 -13.04
C THR A 44 -7.50 15.15 -12.94
N ARG A 45 -7.60 16.42 -13.32
CA ARG A 45 -6.56 17.43 -13.08
C ARG A 45 -6.90 18.34 -11.89
N ARG A 46 -8.09 18.19 -11.31
CA ARG A 46 -8.57 19.03 -10.19
C ARG A 46 -8.25 18.36 -8.87
N LYS A 47 -7.28 18.90 -8.12
CA LYS A 47 -6.85 18.34 -6.82
C LYS A 47 -8.02 18.21 -5.83
N ALA A 48 -8.91 19.21 -5.75
CA ALA A 48 -10.04 19.17 -4.83
C ALA A 48 -10.98 17.99 -5.14
N VAL A 49 -11.31 17.75 -6.42
CA VAL A 49 -12.13 16.60 -6.85
C VAL A 49 -11.43 15.29 -6.50
N TYR A 50 -10.14 15.20 -6.78
CA TYR A 50 -9.34 14.02 -6.44
C TYR A 50 -9.38 13.74 -4.92
N SER A 51 -9.08 14.73 -4.07
CA SER A 51 -9.11 14.56 -2.62
C SER A 51 -10.48 14.10 -2.13
N THR A 52 -11.57 14.72 -2.57
CA THR A 52 -12.93 14.33 -2.19
C THR A 52 -13.23 12.87 -2.55
N ILE A 53 -12.83 12.42 -3.74
CA ILE A 53 -13.05 11.03 -4.18
C ILE A 53 -12.20 10.08 -3.33
N VAL A 54 -10.93 10.38 -3.09
CA VAL A 54 -10.04 9.55 -2.27
C VAL A 54 -10.57 9.43 -0.85
N ASP A 55 -10.98 10.54 -0.21
CA ASP A 55 -11.56 10.54 1.12
C ASP A 55 -12.83 9.67 1.19
N THR A 56 -13.70 9.79 0.17
CA THR A 56 -14.91 8.96 0.07
C THR A 56 -14.56 7.47 -0.06
N ILE A 57 -13.61 7.11 -0.93
CA ILE A 57 -13.19 5.73 -1.10
C ILE A 57 -12.58 5.18 0.19
N TRP A 58 -11.75 5.97 0.86
CA TRP A 58 -11.16 5.58 2.13
C TRP A 58 -12.23 5.25 3.18
N GLN A 59 -13.20 6.15 3.36
CA GLN A 59 -14.30 5.96 4.33
C GLN A 59 -15.21 4.79 3.97
N MET A 60 -15.53 4.60 2.68
CA MET A 60 -16.54 3.63 2.24
C MET A 60 -15.97 2.24 1.94
N ALA A 61 -14.71 2.13 1.58
CA ALA A 61 -14.07 0.88 1.18
C ALA A 61 -12.73 0.62 1.89
N GLY A 62 -11.93 1.65 2.17
CA GLY A 62 -10.59 1.50 2.71
C GLY A 62 -10.56 0.73 4.04
N ILE A 63 -11.46 1.08 4.97
CA ILE A 63 -11.56 0.39 6.27
C ILE A 63 -11.92 -1.08 6.07
N ALA A 64 -12.86 -1.40 5.18
CA ALA A 64 -13.27 -2.77 4.92
C ALA A 64 -12.15 -3.59 4.23
N ILE A 65 -11.33 -2.95 3.38
CA ILE A 65 -10.16 -3.59 2.76
C ILE A 65 -9.09 -3.84 3.83
N LEU A 66 -8.81 -2.85 4.68
CA LEU A 66 -7.87 -2.97 5.79
C LEU A 66 -8.26 -4.11 6.74
N THR A 67 -9.52 -4.13 7.17
CA THR A 67 -10.03 -5.19 8.06
C THR A 67 -9.82 -6.57 7.45
N ARG A 68 -10.18 -6.76 6.19
CA ARG A 68 -9.97 -8.05 5.48
C ARG A 68 -8.50 -8.42 5.36
N LEU A 69 -7.63 -7.44 5.08
CA LEU A 69 -6.18 -7.66 5.06
C LEU A 69 -5.69 -8.18 6.42
N LEU A 70 -6.07 -7.51 7.50
CA LEU A 70 -5.65 -7.88 8.86
C LEU A 70 -6.22 -9.23 9.30
N GLU A 71 -7.47 -9.53 8.96
CA GLU A 71 -8.10 -10.85 9.21
C GLU A 71 -7.37 -11.96 8.46
N GLY A 72 -7.04 -11.76 7.18
CA GLY A 72 -6.26 -12.70 6.39
C GLY A 72 -4.86 -12.93 6.98
N LEU A 73 -4.16 -11.85 7.35
CA LEU A 73 -2.86 -11.94 8.02
C LEU A 73 -2.95 -12.73 9.32
N ARG A 74 -3.98 -12.49 10.16
CA ARG A 74 -4.24 -13.24 11.39
C ARG A 74 -4.48 -14.73 11.12
N ALA A 75 -5.13 -15.05 10.00
CA ALA A 75 -5.35 -16.43 9.55
C ALA A 75 -4.10 -17.08 8.93
N GLY A 76 -2.97 -16.36 8.84
CA GLY A 76 -1.72 -16.85 8.27
C GLY A 76 -1.59 -16.63 6.76
N GLU A 77 -2.49 -15.88 6.14
CA GLU A 77 -2.34 -15.47 4.74
C GLU A 77 -1.13 -14.56 4.58
N ARG A 78 -0.59 -14.53 3.36
CA ARG A 78 0.52 -13.66 2.98
C ARG A 78 0.15 -12.88 1.75
N TYR A 79 0.52 -11.61 1.71
CA TYR A 79 0.19 -10.72 0.61
C TYR A 79 1.43 -10.33 -0.17
N VAL A 80 1.41 -10.59 -1.48
CA VAL A 80 2.48 -10.15 -2.37
C VAL A 80 2.27 -8.68 -2.71
N VAL A 81 3.29 -7.87 -2.46
CA VAL A 81 3.30 -6.42 -2.73
C VAL A 81 4.62 -6.07 -3.40
N GLY A 82 4.55 -5.64 -4.66
CA GLY A 82 5.76 -5.46 -5.46
C GLY A 82 6.54 -6.77 -5.62
N GLY A 83 7.83 -6.75 -5.28
CA GLY A 83 8.70 -7.92 -5.25
C GLY A 83 8.78 -8.59 -3.87
N SER A 84 8.01 -8.11 -2.91
CA SER A 84 8.07 -8.51 -1.49
C SER A 84 6.81 -9.22 -1.06
N MET A 85 6.86 -9.86 0.12
CA MET A 85 5.74 -10.60 0.69
C MET A 85 5.50 -10.15 2.12
N VAL A 86 4.34 -9.56 2.36
CA VAL A 86 3.86 -9.11 3.68
C VAL A 86 3.24 -10.27 4.43
N SER A 87 3.63 -10.45 5.68
CA SER A 87 3.05 -11.36 6.66
C SER A 87 2.62 -10.60 7.91
N ASP A 88 1.92 -11.26 8.83
CA ASP A 88 1.45 -10.62 10.06
C ASP A 88 2.61 -10.07 10.92
N GLU A 89 3.72 -10.76 10.97
CA GLU A 89 4.86 -10.48 11.85
C GLU A 89 5.97 -9.65 11.19
N GLY A 90 5.91 -9.44 9.86
CA GLY A 90 6.95 -8.73 9.13
C GLY A 90 6.83 -8.85 7.62
N ILE A 91 7.90 -8.52 6.94
CA ILE A 91 7.99 -8.51 5.49
C ILE A 91 9.20 -9.31 5.00
N HIS A 92 9.01 -10.08 3.94
CA HIS A 92 10.09 -10.72 3.19
C HIS A 92 10.45 -9.81 2.01
N ILE A 93 11.63 -9.24 2.03
CA ILE A 93 12.13 -8.38 0.96
C ILE A 93 13.07 -9.19 0.06
N SER A 94 12.80 -9.16 -1.24
CA SER A 94 13.60 -9.84 -2.25
C SER A 94 14.59 -8.87 -2.90
N ARG A 95 15.86 -9.23 -2.94
CA ARG A 95 16.89 -8.50 -3.66
C ARG A 95 17.42 -9.32 -4.84
N LYS A 96 17.21 -8.82 -6.05
CA LYS A 96 17.77 -9.44 -7.27
C LYS A 96 19.29 -9.36 -7.23
N LYS A 97 19.95 -10.47 -7.47
CA LYS A 97 21.41 -10.53 -7.69
C LYS A 97 21.69 -10.85 -9.14
N LEU A 98 22.72 -10.20 -9.69
CA LEU A 98 23.16 -10.48 -11.06
C LEU A 98 23.67 -11.93 -11.13
N PHE A 99 23.12 -12.74 -12.02
CA PHE A 99 23.50 -14.15 -12.26
C PHE A 99 23.36 -15.10 -11.05
N LYS A 100 22.53 -14.78 -10.06
CA LYS A 100 22.24 -15.64 -8.90
C LYS A 100 20.75 -15.61 -8.59
N ASP A 101 20.28 -16.60 -7.85
CA ASP A 101 18.92 -16.60 -7.32
C ASP A 101 18.69 -15.36 -6.45
N PRO A 102 17.46 -14.81 -6.43
CA PRO A 102 17.13 -13.69 -5.59
C PRO A 102 17.38 -14.03 -4.12
N GLU A 103 18.01 -13.14 -3.41
CA GLU A 103 18.13 -13.24 -1.96
C GLU A 103 16.86 -12.72 -1.32
N VAL A 104 16.17 -13.55 -0.52
CA VAL A 104 14.96 -13.18 0.21
C VAL A 104 15.28 -13.18 1.69
N VAL A 105 15.03 -12.06 2.36
CA VAL A 105 15.28 -11.89 3.80
C VAL A 105 14.02 -11.42 4.49
N PHE A 106 13.71 -12.05 5.63
CA PHE A 106 12.60 -11.66 6.50
C PHE A 106 13.04 -10.56 7.48
N PHE A 107 12.20 -9.53 7.59
CA PHE A 107 12.36 -8.43 8.55
C PHE A 107 11.09 -8.32 9.40
N PRO A 108 11.16 -8.53 10.72
CA PRO A 108 10.07 -8.22 11.64
C PRO A 108 9.72 -6.73 11.57
N TRP A 109 8.46 -6.35 11.83
CA TRP A 109 8.02 -4.94 11.74
C TRP A 109 8.89 -3.98 12.53
N ARG A 110 9.38 -4.37 13.71
CA ARG A 110 10.30 -3.56 14.53
C ARG A 110 11.69 -3.29 13.92
N GLN A 111 12.06 -4.01 12.85
CA GLN A 111 13.34 -3.86 12.15
C GLN A 111 13.19 -3.17 10.79
N VAL A 112 12.00 -2.69 10.46
CA VAL A 112 11.77 -1.93 9.23
C VAL A 112 11.52 -0.46 9.54
N SER A 113 11.87 0.37 8.58
CA SER A 113 11.47 1.77 8.54
C SER A 113 10.77 2.08 7.22
N VAL A 114 9.86 3.06 7.26
CA VAL A 114 9.09 3.45 6.08
C VAL A 114 9.37 4.90 5.73
N VAL A 115 9.70 5.15 4.48
CA VAL A 115 9.90 6.49 3.92
C VAL A 115 8.91 6.71 2.79
N ARG A 116 8.21 7.86 2.82
CA ARG A 116 7.28 8.26 1.77
C ARG A 116 7.91 9.34 0.93
N GLN A 117 8.25 9.01 -0.29
CA GLN A 117 8.96 9.94 -1.17
C GLN A 117 8.49 9.81 -2.61
N GLN A 118 8.23 10.95 -3.25
CA GLN A 118 7.93 11.03 -4.70
C GLN A 118 6.81 10.09 -5.18
N GLY A 119 5.76 9.91 -4.38
CA GLY A 119 4.64 9.03 -4.74
C GLY A 119 4.90 7.54 -4.51
N ASN A 120 5.92 7.22 -3.72
CA ASN A 120 6.28 5.86 -3.35
C ASN A 120 6.26 5.68 -1.82
N CYS A 121 5.86 4.49 -1.39
CA CYS A 121 6.13 3.95 -0.07
C CYS A 121 7.39 3.08 -0.17
N ILE A 122 8.45 3.45 0.52
CA ILE A 122 9.70 2.71 0.51
C ILE A 122 9.88 2.07 1.88
N ILE A 123 9.90 0.74 1.91
CA ILE A 123 10.10 -0.05 3.12
C ILE A 123 11.57 -0.45 3.14
N HIS A 124 12.28 -0.02 4.15
CA HIS A 124 13.68 -0.34 4.38
C HIS A 124 13.82 -1.41 5.46
N GLY A 125 14.51 -2.48 5.13
CA GLY A 125 15.09 -3.42 6.08
C GLY A 125 16.55 -3.09 6.34
N GLU A 126 17.20 -3.89 7.18
CA GLU A 126 18.64 -3.78 7.44
C GLU A 126 19.47 -4.18 6.21
N ARG A 127 20.79 -3.86 6.25
CA ARG A 127 21.80 -4.27 5.26
C ARG A 127 21.49 -3.83 3.81
N GLY A 128 20.74 -2.72 3.65
CA GLY A 128 20.43 -2.16 2.34
C GLY A 128 19.35 -2.93 1.56
N PHE A 129 18.55 -3.75 2.24
CA PHE A 129 17.32 -4.30 1.67
C PHE A 129 16.25 -3.22 1.67
N SER A 130 15.57 -3.06 0.54
CA SER A 130 14.43 -2.14 0.44
C SER A 130 13.46 -2.60 -0.62
N GLU A 131 12.17 -2.32 -0.40
CA GLU A 131 11.10 -2.48 -1.37
C GLU A 131 10.50 -1.11 -1.66
N CYS A 132 10.30 -0.80 -2.93
CA CYS A 132 9.70 0.45 -3.38
C CYS A 132 8.33 0.16 -3.97
N LEU A 133 7.30 0.66 -3.34
CA LEU A 133 5.90 0.43 -3.69
C LEU A 133 5.28 1.74 -4.21
N PRO A 134 5.15 1.93 -5.53
CA PRO A 134 4.45 3.09 -6.07
C PRO A 134 2.97 3.06 -5.70
N TYR A 135 2.42 4.18 -5.23
CA TYR A 135 1.02 4.26 -4.83
C TYR A 135 0.04 4.15 -6.00
N ASN A 136 0.48 4.52 -7.19
CA ASN A 136 -0.34 4.49 -8.41
C ASN A 136 -0.23 3.20 -9.22
N GLU A 137 0.72 2.32 -8.91
CA GLU A 137 0.96 1.08 -9.65
C GLU A 137 0.59 -0.17 -8.85
N ASN A 138 0.80 -0.14 -7.54
CA ASN A 138 0.54 -1.29 -6.67
C ASN A 138 -0.78 -1.13 -5.94
N ASN A 139 -1.69 -2.00 -6.23
CA ASN A 139 -2.98 -2.05 -5.59
C ASN A 139 -2.85 -2.27 -4.07
N ASN A 140 -3.62 -1.53 -3.31
CA ASN A 140 -3.63 -1.54 -1.83
C ASN A 140 -2.34 -1.06 -1.16
N THR A 141 -1.38 -0.45 -1.87
CA THR A 141 -0.18 0.12 -1.24
C THR A 141 -0.52 1.10 -0.12
N HIS A 142 -1.53 1.97 -0.31
CA HIS A 142 -1.99 2.90 0.72
C HIS A 142 -2.52 2.20 1.98
N ILE A 143 -3.22 1.08 1.80
CA ILE A 143 -3.78 0.29 2.91
C ILE A 143 -2.64 -0.38 3.70
N ILE A 144 -1.68 -0.96 2.99
CA ILE A 144 -0.52 -1.62 3.60
C ILE A 144 0.37 -0.60 4.32
N ASP A 145 0.65 0.53 3.67
CA ASP A 145 1.42 1.63 4.27
C ASP A 145 0.75 2.12 5.57
N TYR A 146 -0.57 2.33 5.55
CA TYR A 146 -1.32 2.71 6.75
C TYR A 146 -1.23 1.66 7.85
N ALA A 147 -1.37 0.37 7.51
CA ALA A 147 -1.28 -0.71 8.48
C ALA A 147 0.11 -0.76 9.13
N ILE A 148 1.17 -0.65 8.34
CA ILE A 148 2.55 -0.63 8.85
C ILE A 148 2.78 0.59 9.73
N GLU A 149 2.35 1.77 9.30
CA GLU A 149 2.50 3.01 10.08
C GLU A 149 1.83 2.89 11.45
N MET A 150 0.58 2.45 11.48
CA MET A 150 -0.16 2.28 12.73
C MET A 150 0.49 1.25 13.66
N ALA A 151 1.01 0.14 13.10
CA ALA A 151 1.72 -0.86 13.88
C ALA A 151 3.02 -0.28 14.48
N LEU A 152 3.80 0.45 13.71
CA LEU A 152 5.06 1.07 14.18
C LEU A 152 4.79 2.14 15.25
N GLN A 153 3.78 2.99 15.05
CA GLN A 153 3.41 4.04 16.01
C GLN A 153 2.93 3.47 17.35
N ASN A 154 2.25 2.32 17.32
CA ASN A 154 1.72 1.68 18.53
C ASN A 154 2.64 0.57 19.07
N GLY A 155 3.83 0.37 18.50
CA GLY A 155 4.79 -0.65 18.93
C GLY A 155 4.29 -2.09 18.78
N LEU A 156 3.36 -2.33 17.84
CA LEU A 156 2.79 -3.66 17.59
C LEU A 156 3.83 -4.56 16.91
N THR A 157 3.82 -5.81 17.27
CA THR A 157 4.68 -6.85 16.65
C THR A 157 3.97 -7.60 15.54
N ARG A 158 2.64 -7.54 15.49
CA ARG A 158 1.77 -8.13 14.49
C ARG A 158 0.82 -7.07 13.94
N LEU A 159 0.62 -7.02 12.64
CA LEU A 159 -0.34 -6.09 12.04
C LEU A 159 -1.78 -6.38 12.49
N SER A 160 -2.12 -7.66 12.63
CA SER A 160 -3.46 -8.09 13.04
C SER A 160 -3.83 -7.71 14.48
N ASP A 161 -2.87 -7.29 15.32
CA ASP A 161 -3.14 -6.80 16.67
C ASP A 161 -3.97 -5.49 16.65
N MET A 162 -3.98 -4.77 15.52
CA MET A 162 -4.87 -3.63 15.30
C MET A 162 -6.35 -3.97 15.32
N LEU A 163 -6.73 -5.25 15.13
CA LEU A 163 -8.13 -5.72 15.25
C LEU A 163 -8.57 -5.95 16.70
N GLN A 164 -7.65 -5.86 17.65
CA GLN A 164 -8.04 -5.95 19.07
C GLN A 164 -8.61 -4.61 19.51
N PRO A 165 -9.71 -4.58 20.29
CA PRO A 165 -10.11 -3.35 20.95
C PRO A 165 -8.95 -2.91 21.84
N ALA A 166 -8.59 -1.61 21.77
CA ALA A 166 -7.58 -1.05 22.67
C ALA A 166 -7.92 -1.48 24.10
N ALA A 167 -7.00 -2.17 24.76
CA ALA A 167 -7.16 -2.52 26.16
C ALA A 167 -7.36 -1.21 26.94
N GLN A 168 -8.56 -1.05 27.52
CA GLN A 168 -8.91 0.10 28.36
C GLN A 168 -8.16 0.02 29.67
#